data_01aa29a2ac9cd488ce4ffcf4e2d51c4d
#
_entry.id   01aa29a2ac9cd488ce4ffcf4e2d51c4d
#
_cell.length_a   1.000
_cell.length_b   1.000
_cell.length_c   1.000
_cell.angle_alpha   90.00
_cell.angle_beta   90.00
_cell.angle_gamma   90.00
#
_symmetry.space_group_name_H-M   'P 1'
#
loop_
_entity.id
_entity.type
_entity.pdbx_description
1 polymer ?
#
loop_
_entity_poly.entity_id
_entity_poly.type
_entity_poly.pdbx_seq_one_letter_code
_entity_poly.pdbx_strand_id
1 'polypeptide(L)'
;MRELRMIAKALISTKHPILVHIIPMRRCNLACTYCNEFDDVSTPVALEEMKRRLDLLADMGTSIITISGGEPLLHPEIDEVIRHIRSRGIIAGMITNGFFLNRERIERLNRAGLEHLQISIDNVTPDEVSKKSLKTLDGRLEMLSQHAVFQVNINSVLGSGVNSPEDALKIAHRAVDLGFTSTVGIIHDNNGQLKPLGNREQSIFEEIMELGKRSFSRFNEFQHNVARGREHSWRCRSGSRYLYICENGLVHWCSQQRGYPGIALAQYSPEMRHREYSTVKFCAPRCTVSCVQQVGILDNWRGPQNLKPTPMSPTPAAELVQIGPAGEPL
;
A
#
# COMPACT_ATOMS: atom_id res chain seq x y z
N MET A 1 18.61 -8.71 10.06
CA MET A 1 18.45 -10.20 10.11
C MET A 1 17.02 -10.68 9.75
N ARG A 2 15.94 -10.00 10.19
CA ARG A 2 14.54 -10.41 9.86
C ARG A 2 14.23 -10.32 8.38
N GLU A 3 14.61 -9.24 7.72
CA GLU A 3 14.41 -9.06 6.28
C GLU A 3 15.12 -10.15 5.45
N LEU A 4 16.36 -10.50 5.80
CA LEU A 4 17.07 -11.59 5.14
C LEU A 4 16.36 -12.94 5.34
N ARG A 5 15.84 -13.20 6.54
CA ARG A 5 15.04 -14.40 6.82
C ARG A 5 13.75 -14.41 6.00
N MET A 6 13.08 -13.27 5.87
CA MET A 6 11.88 -13.11 5.04
C MET A 6 12.20 -13.39 3.57
N ILE A 7 13.25 -12.81 3.02
CA ILE A 7 13.68 -13.03 1.64
C ILE A 7 13.99 -14.52 1.42
N ALA A 8 14.79 -15.13 2.29
CA ALA A 8 15.12 -16.55 2.19
C ALA A 8 13.85 -17.43 2.23
N LYS A 9 12.94 -17.17 3.16
CA LYS A 9 11.65 -17.87 3.27
C LYS A 9 10.81 -17.69 2.01
N ALA A 10 10.74 -16.47 1.46
CA ALA A 10 10.00 -16.17 0.23
C ALA A 10 10.58 -16.90 -0.98
N LEU A 11 11.90 -17.02 -1.06
CA LEU A 11 12.58 -17.75 -2.15
C LEU A 11 12.45 -19.26 -2.02
N ILE A 12 12.29 -19.81 -0.83
CA ILE A 12 12.17 -21.26 -0.61
C ILE A 12 10.72 -21.75 -0.81
N SER A 13 9.73 -20.98 -0.37
CA SER A 13 8.32 -21.41 -0.33
C SER A 13 7.36 -20.37 -0.89
N THR A 14 6.38 -20.84 -1.66
CA THR A 14 5.27 -20.01 -2.19
C THR A 14 3.99 -20.13 -1.35
N LYS A 15 3.98 -20.94 -0.28
CA LYS A 15 2.78 -21.32 0.46
C LYS A 15 2.30 -20.29 1.48
N HIS A 16 3.04 -19.18 1.69
CA HIS A 16 2.73 -18.16 2.71
C HIS A 16 2.62 -16.77 2.09
N PRO A 17 1.80 -15.88 2.66
CA PRO A 17 1.81 -14.47 2.28
C PRO A 17 3.16 -13.82 2.65
N ILE A 18 3.68 -12.98 1.77
CA ILE A 18 4.87 -12.17 2.06
C ILE A 18 4.44 -10.87 2.70
N LEU A 19 3.49 -10.17 2.07
CA LEU A 19 2.99 -8.88 2.50
C LEU A 19 1.46 -8.91 2.60
N VAL A 20 0.95 -8.44 3.72
CA VAL A 20 -0.48 -8.25 3.93
C VAL A 20 -0.75 -6.79 4.25
N HIS A 21 -1.65 -6.15 3.51
CA HIS A 21 -2.26 -4.90 3.95
C HIS A 21 -3.52 -5.23 4.75
N ILE A 22 -3.64 -4.64 5.94
CA ILE A 22 -4.81 -4.80 6.82
C ILE A 22 -5.41 -3.44 7.14
N ILE A 23 -6.72 -3.38 7.06
CA ILE A 23 -7.50 -2.14 7.22
C ILE A 23 -8.22 -2.18 8.56
N PRO A 24 -7.76 -1.45 9.59
CA PRO A 24 -8.43 -1.40 10.89
C PRO A 24 -9.67 -0.51 10.89
N MET A 25 -9.80 0.38 9.91
CA MET A 25 -10.94 1.28 9.71
C MET A 25 -10.84 2.03 8.39
N ARG A 26 -11.96 2.49 7.86
CA ARG A 26 -12.01 3.36 6.68
C ARG A 26 -12.10 4.84 7.03
N ARG A 27 -12.48 5.18 8.27
CA ARG A 27 -12.55 6.58 8.67
C ARG A 27 -11.22 7.28 8.46
N CYS A 28 -11.29 8.45 7.84
CA CYS A 28 -10.15 9.33 7.62
C CYS A 28 -10.50 10.76 8.03
N ASN A 29 -9.52 11.53 8.43
CA ASN A 29 -9.65 12.97 8.68
C ASN A 29 -9.51 13.81 7.41
N LEU A 30 -9.28 13.17 6.25
CA LEU A 30 -9.12 13.80 4.94
C LEU A 30 -10.05 13.16 3.93
N ALA A 31 -10.52 13.94 2.95
CA ALA A 31 -11.36 13.52 1.84
C ALA A 31 -10.65 13.82 0.51
N CYS A 32 -9.52 13.15 0.24
CA CYS A 32 -8.81 13.32 -1.02
C CYS A 32 -9.64 12.79 -2.18
N THR A 33 -9.78 13.58 -3.25
CA THR A 33 -10.73 13.28 -4.34
C THR A 33 -10.44 11.99 -5.12
N TYR A 34 -9.20 11.53 -5.11
CA TYR A 34 -8.78 10.27 -5.77
C TYR A 34 -8.81 9.04 -4.85
N CYS A 35 -9.15 9.22 -3.55
CA CYS A 35 -9.10 8.13 -2.58
C CYS A 35 -10.37 7.29 -2.62
N ASN A 36 -10.24 5.98 -2.78
CA ASN A 36 -11.33 5.01 -2.77
C ASN A 36 -11.45 4.24 -1.44
N GLU A 37 -10.65 4.61 -0.43
CA GLU A 37 -10.56 3.85 0.84
C GLU A 37 -11.00 4.64 2.06
N PHE A 38 -11.55 5.83 1.90
CA PHE A 38 -11.97 6.63 3.05
C PHE A 38 -13.49 6.67 3.20
N ASP A 39 -13.93 6.85 4.42
CA ASP A 39 -15.24 7.36 4.80
C ASP A 39 -15.11 8.22 6.07
N ASP A 40 -16.19 8.83 6.50
CA ASP A 40 -16.27 9.65 7.71
C ASP A 40 -17.15 9.01 8.81
N VAL A 41 -17.69 7.81 8.55
CA VAL A 41 -18.73 7.19 9.38
C VAL A 41 -18.29 5.88 10.05
N SER A 42 -17.34 5.13 9.46
CA SER A 42 -16.98 3.81 9.99
C SER A 42 -16.33 3.89 11.37
N THR A 43 -16.62 2.87 12.18
CA THR A 43 -15.99 2.67 13.48
C THR A 43 -14.72 1.82 13.35
N PRO A 44 -13.73 2.00 14.24
CA PRO A 44 -12.58 1.11 14.27
C PRO A 44 -12.99 -0.34 14.52
N VAL A 45 -12.29 -1.27 13.87
CA VAL A 45 -12.42 -2.69 14.19
C VAL A 45 -11.90 -2.90 15.61
N ALA A 46 -12.68 -3.58 16.45
CA ALA A 46 -12.32 -3.81 17.85
C ALA A 46 -10.96 -4.51 17.96
N LEU A 47 -10.17 -4.16 18.98
CA LEU A 47 -8.81 -4.69 19.18
C LEU A 47 -8.77 -6.23 19.20
N GLU A 48 -9.70 -6.88 19.87
CA GLU A 48 -9.74 -8.34 19.96
C GLU A 48 -10.01 -9.00 18.61
N GLU A 49 -10.84 -8.39 17.77
CA GLU A 49 -11.06 -8.85 16.40
C GLU A 49 -9.81 -8.60 15.55
N MET A 50 -9.13 -7.46 15.72
CA MET A 50 -7.84 -7.22 15.06
C MET A 50 -6.82 -8.28 15.45
N LYS A 51 -6.66 -8.60 16.73
CA LYS A 51 -5.76 -9.64 17.22
C LYS A 51 -6.09 -11.00 16.61
N ARG A 52 -7.37 -11.37 16.59
CA ARG A 52 -7.83 -12.63 15.97
C ARG A 52 -7.44 -12.71 14.50
N ARG A 53 -7.61 -11.62 13.72
CA ARG A 53 -7.19 -11.57 12.31
C ARG A 53 -5.67 -11.69 12.16
N LEU A 54 -4.94 -11.01 13.03
CA LEU A 54 -3.47 -11.04 13.04
C LEU A 54 -2.94 -12.44 13.38
N ASP A 55 -3.58 -13.16 14.29
CA ASP A 55 -3.26 -14.54 14.62
C ASP A 55 -3.47 -15.48 13.42
N LEU A 56 -4.60 -15.37 12.74
CA LEU A 56 -4.84 -16.13 11.50
C LEU A 56 -3.76 -15.84 10.44
N LEU A 57 -3.36 -14.59 10.28
CA LEU A 57 -2.28 -14.21 9.35
C LEU A 57 -0.92 -14.75 9.79
N ALA A 58 -0.65 -14.78 11.10
CA ALA A 58 0.55 -15.38 11.65
C ALA A 58 0.62 -16.89 11.39
N ASP A 59 -0.50 -17.59 11.58
CA ASP A 59 -0.62 -19.02 11.32
C ASP A 59 -0.46 -19.36 9.83
N MET A 60 -0.85 -18.45 8.93
CA MET A 60 -0.53 -18.54 7.49
C MET A 60 0.96 -18.37 7.20
N GLY A 61 1.75 -17.94 8.18
CA GLY A 61 3.17 -17.69 8.04
C GLY A 61 3.51 -16.36 7.38
N THR A 62 2.67 -15.35 7.49
CA THR A 62 2.88 -14.00 6.95
C THR A 62 4.19 -13.39 7.44
N SER A 63 4.90 -12.70 6.55
CA SER A 63 6.20 -12.10 6.88
C SER A 63 6.11 -10.62 7.24
N ILE A 64 5.27 -9.86 6.54
CA ILE A 64 5.10 -8.41 6.73
C ILE A 64 3.60 -8.11 6.80
N ILE A 65 3.20 -7.30 7.76
CA ILE A 65 1.87 -6.71 7.81
C ILE A 65 2.01 -5.20 7.81
N THR A 66 1.37 -4.55 6.84
CA THR A 66 1.28 -3.09 6.75
C THR A 66 -0.15 -2.66 7.07
N ILE A 67 -0.29 -1.83 8.08
CA ILE A 67 -1.55 -1.24 8.48
C ILE A 67 -1.83 -0.05 7.57
N SER A 68 -3.00 -0.02 6.93
CA SER A 68 -3.43 1.02 6.00
C SER A 68 -4.93 1.30 6.19
N GLY A 69 -5.60 1.91 5.22
CA GLY A 69 -7.03 2.18 5.23
C GLY A 69 -7.35 3.65 5.07
N GLY A 70 -8.30 4.18 5.83
CA GLY A 70 -8.51 5.61 5.97
C GLY A 70 -7.29 6.25 6.65
N GLU A 71 -7.37 6.60 7.94
CA GLU A 71 -6.19 7.04 8.70
C GLU A 71 -5.96 6.13 9.91
N PRO A 72 -4.94 5.25 9.88
CA PRO A 72 -4.68 4.31 10.97
C PRO A 72 -4.44 4.97 12.34
N LEU A 73 -3.87 6.17 12.36
CA LEU A 73 -3.59 6.88 13.62
C LEU A 73 -4.87 7.40 14.33
N LEU A 74 -6.03 7.30 13.70
CA LEU A 74 -7.34 7.51 14.35
C LEU A 74 -7.79 6.30 15.17
N HIS A 75 -7.22 5.10 14.91
CA HIS A 75 -7.58 3.92 15.70
C HIS A 75 -7.06 4.07 17.14
N PRO A 76 -7.93 3.99 18.16
CA PRO A 76 -7.55 4.31 19.54
C PRO A 76 -6.46 3.39 20.10
N GLU A 77 -6.41 2.15 19.64
CA GLU A 77 -5.54 1.09 20.16
C GLU A 77 -4.49 0.65 19.11
N ILE A 78 -4.11 1.56 18.19
CA ILE A 78 -3.17 1.21 17.10
C ILE A 78 -1.83 0.69 17.62
N ASP A 79 -1.37 1.17 18.77
CA ASP A 79 -0.12 0.74 19.38
C ASP A 79 -0.20 -0.74 19.82
N GLU A 80 -1.37 -1.18 20.32
CA GLU A 80 -1.59 -2.59 20.71
C GLU A 80 -1.65 -3.48 19.46
N VAL A 81 -2.26 -3.01 18.38
CA VAL A 81 -2.26 -3.71 17.09
C VAL A 81 -0.83 -3.94 16.61
N ILE A 82 0.02 -2.90 16.65
CA ILE A 82 1.43 -3.00 16.26
C ILE A 82 2.18 -3.97 17.18
N ARG A 83 2.01 -3.86 18.52
CA ARG A 83 2.63 -4.77 19.48
C ARG A 83 2.24 -6.22 19.22
N HIS A 84 0.98 -6.48 18.90
CA HIS A 84 0.52 -7.82 18.59
C HIS A 84 1.17 -8.38 17.32
N ILE A 85 1.25 -7.60 16.22
CA ILE A 85 1.99 -7.98 15.01
C ILE A 85 3.43 -8.36 15.37
N ARG A 86 4.10 -7.53 16.19
CA ARG A 86 5.50 -7.74 16.61
C ARG A 86 5.69 -8.98 17.48
N SER A 87 4.75 -9.24 18.40
CA SER A 87 4.78 -10.43 19.28
C SER A 87 4.71 -11.74 18.49
N ARG A 88 4.06 -11.72 17.31
CA ARG A 88 3.99 -12.87 16.39
C ARG A 88 5.24 -12.99 15.49
N GLY A 89 6.26 -12.15 15.70
CA GLY A 89 7.51 -12.17 14.92
C GLY A 89 7.41 -11.57 13.53
N ILE A 90 6.29 -10.94 13.19
CA ILE A 90 5.99 -10.34 11.89
C ILE A 90 6.56 -8.91 11.84
N ILE A 91 7.04 -8.48 10.67
CA ILE A 91 7.48 -7.12 10.42
C ILE A 91 6.24 -6.21 10.37
N ALA A 92 6.24 -5.13 11.15
CA ALA A 92 5.13 -4.18 11.23
C ALA A 92 5.42 -2.92 10.41
N GLY A 93 4.57 -2.66 9.42
CA GLY A 93 4.55 -1.42 8.66
C GLY A 93 3.26 -0.63 8.87
N MET A 94 3.26 0.66 8.55
CA MET A 94 2.08 1.51 8.55
C MET A 94 2.15 2.55 7.44
N ILE A 95 1.00 2.86 6.83
CA ILE A 95 0.82 3.96 5.88
C ILE A 95 -0.09 4.98 6.54
N THR A 96 0.31 6.25 6.58
CA THR A 96 -0.45 7.34 7.21
C THR A 96 -0.40 8.61 6.38
N ASN A 97 -1.38 9.48 6.57
CA ASN A 97 -1.33 10.84 6.05
C ASN A 97 -0.46 11.80 6.91
N GLY A 98 -0.01 11.37 8.07
CA GLY A 98 0.92 12.09 8.94
C GLY A 98 0.32 13.18 9.81
N PHE A 99 -0.95 13.52 9.70
CA PHE A 99 -1.56 14.65 10.40
C PHE A 99 -1.60 14.49 11.92
N PHE A 100 -1.63 13.24 12.42
CA PHE A 100 -1.66 12.94 13.86
C PHE A 100 -0.29 12.63 14.45
N LEU A 101 0.79 12.84 13.67
CA LEU A 101 2.14 12.69 14.16
C LEU A 101 2.53 13.90 15.03
N ASN A 102 3.00 13.59 16.22
CA ASN A 102 3.67 14.47 17.14
C ASN A 102 4.71 13.66 17.90
N ARG A 103 5.54 14.30 18.73
CA ARG A 103 6.61 13.63 19.47
C ARG A 103 6.09 12.46 20.30
N GLU A 104 5.02 12.66 21.05
CA GLU A 104 4.44 11.60 21.89
C GLU A 104 4.00 10.39 21.06
N ARG A 105 3.31 10.64 19.94
CA ARG A 105 2.86 9.57 19.03
C ARG A 105 4.05 8.83 18.41
N ILE A 106 5.10 9.51 17.99
CA ILE A 106 6.31 8.91 17.45
C ILE A 106 6.96 7.99 18.50
N GLU A 107 7.10 8.48 19.75
CA GLU A 107 7.64 7.68 20.83
C GLU A 107 6.77 6.46 21.18
N ARG A 108 5.45 6.58 21.09
CA ARG A 108 4.52 5.43 21.25
C ARG A 108 4.70 4.39 20.15
N LEU A 109 4.82 4.82 18.90
CA LEU A 109 5.07 3.93 17.76
C LEU A 109 6.43 3.22 17.88
N ASN A 110 7.48 3.93 18.36
CA ASN A 110 8.78 3.33 18.69
C ASN A 110 8.62 2.21 19.72
N ARG A 111 7.94 2.50 20.84
CA ARG A 111 7.72 1.50 21.92
C ARG A 111 6.83 0.34 21.47
N ALA A 112 5.91 0.57 20.54
CA ALA A 112 5.09 -0.50 19.96
C ALA A 112 5.89 -1.41 19.03
N GLY A 113 7.04 -0.96 18.54
CA GLY A 113 7.94 -1.73 17.68
C GLY A 113 7.61 -1.61 16.20
N LEU A 114 7.05 -0.47 15.76
CA LEU A 114 6.90 -0.18 14.33
C LEU A 114 8.28 -0.25 13.66
N GLU A 115 8.37 -0.81 12.46
CA GLU A 115 9.62 -0.92 11.70
C GLU A 115 9.64 -0.05 10.45
N HIS A 116 8.48 0.13 9.81
CA HIS A 116 8.37 0.93 8.59
C HIS A 116 7.17 1.86 8.66
N LEU A 117 7.38 3.13 8.36
CA LEU A 117 6.33 4.13 8.23
C LEU A 117 6.38 4.74 6.83
N GLN A 118 5.28 4.71 6.11
CA GLN A 118 5.13 5.48 4.89
C GLN A 118 4.20 6.65 5.13
N ILE A 119 4.61 7.85 4.69
CA ILE A 119 3.78 9.06 4.71
C ILE A 119 3.49 9.45 3.27
N SER A 120 2.21 9.70 2.99
CA SER A 120 1.77 10.19 1.68
C SER A 120 1.76 11.72 1.67
N ILE A 121 2.49 12.33 0.74
CA ILE A 121 2.52 13.78 0.52
C ILE A 121 2.35 14.03 -0.98
N ASP A 122 1.29 14.75 -1.37
CA ASP A 122 0.88 14.86 -2.76
C ASP A 122 1.34 16.16 -3.42
N ASN A 123 1.46 17.26 -2.65
CA ASN A 123 1.79 18.60 -3.15
C ASN A 123 2.65 19.37 -2.16
N VAL A 124 3.19 20.50 -2.58
CA VAL A 124 3.96 21.41 -1.69
C VAL A 124 3.01 22.26 -0.84
N THR A 125 1.96 22.80 -1.45
CA THR A 125 0.90 23.56 -0.78
C THR A 125 -0.43 22.84 -0.88
N PRO A 126 -1.30 22.86 0.16
CA PRO A 126 -2.58 22.18 0.11
C PRO A 126 -3.49 22.79 -0.95
N ASP A 127 -4.23 21.94 -1.65
CA ASP A 127 -5.21 22.32 -2.67
C ASP A 127 -6.57 21.66 -2.44
N GLU A 128 -7.47 21.78 -3.40
CA GLU A 128 -8.82 21.19 -3.38
C GLU A 128 -8.81 19.66 -3.47
N VAL A 129 -7.78 19.10 -4.13
CA VAL A 129 -7.67 17.65 -4.38
C VAL A 129 -7.09 16.93 -3.17
N SER A 130 -6.08 17.53 -2.53
CA SER A 130 -5.42 16.92 -1.38
C SER A 130 -4.90 17.97 -0.40
N LYS A 131 -5.12 17.72 0.88
CA LYS A 131 -4.54 18.53 1.97
C LYS A 131 -3.19 17.96 2.46
N LYS A 132 -2.74 16.82 1.94
CA LYS A 132 -1.45 16.19 2.27
C LYS A 132 -0.32 16.95 1.58
N SER A 133 0.13 18.02 2.20
CA SER A 133 1.14 18.91 1.61
C SER A 133 2.41 18.99 2.45
N LEU A 134 3.53 19.24 1.77
CA LEU A 134 4.82 19.43 2.42
C LEU A 134 4.74 20.58 3.43
N LYS A 135 4.14 21.72 3.05
CA LYS A 135 3.95 22.88 3.93
C LYS A 135 3.23 22.53 5.24
N THR A 136 2.24 21.63 5.18
CA THR A 136 1.48 21.23 6.36
C THR A 136 2.25 20.23 7.23
N LEU A 137 3.08 19.39 6.62
CA LEU A 137 3.69 18.23 7.28
C LEU A 137 5.16 18.42 7.63
N ASP A 138 5.85 19.44 7.10
CA ASP A 138 7.31 19.58 7.21
C ASP A 138 7.81 19.55 8.66
N GLY A 139 7.19 20.29 9.58
CA GLY A 139 7.54 20.24 11.00
C GLY A 139 7.35 18.85 11.64
N ARG A 140 6.43 18.01 11.11
CA ARG A 140 6.26 16.63 11.55
C ARG A 140 7.33 15.71 10.97
N LEU A 141 7.78 15.99 9.75
CA LEU A 141 8.91 15.29 9.14
C LEU A 141 10.20 15.56 9.91
N GLU A 142 10.43 16.80 10.34
CA GLU A 142 11.57 17.14 11.20
C GLU A 142 11.53 16.41 12.55
N MET A 143 10.36 16.34 13.20
CA MET A 143 10.20 15.55 14.43
C MET A 143 10.47 14.06 14.18
N LEU A 144 10.05 13.51 13.06
CA LEU A 144 10.34 12.12 12.70
C LEU A 144 11.84 11.89 12.51
N SER A 145 12.54 12.78 11.82
CA SER A 145 14.00 12.65 11.62
C SER A 145 14.79 12.66 12.91
N GLN A 146 14.27 13.32 13.95
CA GLN A 146 14.91 13.45 15.26
C GLN A 146 14.55 12.31 16.23
N HIS A 147 13.35 11.74 16.12
CA HIS A 147 12.79 10.87 17.17
C HIS A 147 12.40 9.48 16.71
N ALA A 148 12.19 9.22 15.42
CA ALA A 148 11.82 7.91 14.94
C ALA A 148 13.01 6.95 14.92
N VAL A 149 12.80 5.72 15.44
CA VAL A 149 13.77 4.62 15.33
C VAL A 149 13.40 3.61 14.25
N PHE A 150 12.26 3.80 13.61
CA PHE A 150 11.79 3.03 12.46
C PHE A 150 12.16 3.72 11.15
N GLN A 151 12.16 2.97 10.06
CA GLN A 151 12.40 3.53 8.72
C GLN A 151 11.21 4.36 8.25
N VAL A 152 11.50 5.52 7.67
CA VAL A 152 10.48 6.41 7.10
C VAL A 152 10.65 6.50 5.59
N ASN A 153 9.54 6.34 4.88
CA ASN A 153 9.43 6.55 3.45
C ASN A 153 8.41 7.64 3.16
N ILE A 154 8.77 8.60 2.33
CA ILE A 154 7.82 9.60 1.83
C ILE A 154 7.39 9.17 0.43
N ASN A 155 6.08 9.01 0.25
CA ASN A 155 5.51 8.67 -1.04
C ASN A 155 4.76 9.87 -1.62
N SER A 156 5.20 10.34 -2.77
CA SER A 156 4.50 11.32 -3.59
C SER A 156 3.76 10.67 -4.74
N VAL A 157 3.04 11.45 -5.53
CA VAL A 157 2.29 10.95 -6.69
C VAL A 157 2.55 11.81 -7.92
N LEU A 158 2.44 11.19 -9.10
CA LEU A 158 2.48 11.84 -10.41
C LEU A 158 1.31 11.35 -11.27
N GLY A 159 0.90 12.19 -12.20
CA GLY A 159 -0.15 11.89 -13.18
C GLY A 159 -1.52 12.41 -12.79
N SER A 160 -2.46 12.31 -13.74
CA SER A 160 -3.87 12.73 -13.61
C SER A 160 -4.11 14.19 -13.23
N GLY A 161 -3.10 15.06 -13.34
CA GLY A 161 -3.21 16.49 -13.01
C GLY A 161 -3.43 16.79 -11.52
N VAL A 162 -3.09 15.84 -10.63
CA VAL A 162 -3.32 15.99 -9.18
C VAL A 162 -2.44 17.07 -8.57
N ASN A 163 -1.25 17.28 -9.12
CA ASN A 163 -0.29 18.27 -8.63
C ASN A 163 0.58 18.83 -9.76
N SER A 164 1.37 19.86 -9.45
CA SER A 164 2.51 20.19 -10.30
C SER A 164 3.55 19.06 -10.20
N PRO A 165 4.07 18.52 -11.31
CA PRO A 165 5.11 17.50 -11.27
C PRO A 165 6.33 17.91 -10.44
N GLU A 166 6.66 19.20 -10.44
CA GLU A 166 7.75 19.79 -9.65
C GLU A 166 7.55 19.64 -8.15
N ASP A 167 6.31 19.53 -7.69
CA ASP A 167 6.00 19.33 -6.27
C ASP A 167 6.47 17.94 -5.81
N ALA A 168 6.25 16.90 -6.62
CA ALA A 168 6.75 15.57 -6.32
C ALA A 168 8.27 15.54 -6.19
N LEU A 169 8.99 16.28 -7.04
CA LEU A 169 10.45 16.38 -6.96
C LEU A 169 10.93 17.12 -5.70
N LYS A 170 10.29 18.25 -5.35
CA LYS A 170 10.61 19.00 -4.10
C LYS A 170 10.37 18.14 -2.87
N ILE A 171 9.28 17.36 -2.85
CA ILE A 171 8.97 16.42 -1.77
C ILE A 171 10.05 15.34 -1.68
N ALA A 172 10.49 14.79 -2.80
CA ALA A 172 11.53 13.77 -2.84
C ALA A 172 12.88 14.31 -2.32
N HIS A 173 13.29 15.49 -2.73
CA HIS A 173 14.50 16.16 -2.20
C HIS A 173 14.39 16.37 -0.69
N ARG A 174 13.29 16.94 -0.20
CA ARG A 174 13.10 17.15 1.23
C ARG A 174 13.15 15.85 2.04
N ALA A 175 12.58 14.76 1.51
CA ALA A 175 12.66 13.45 2.14
C ALA A 175 14.11 12.98 2.28
N VAL A 176 14.89 13.08 1.22
CA VAL A 176 16.32 12.69 1.21
C VAL A 176 17.15 13.57 2.16
N ASP A 177 16.91 14.88 2.19
CA ASP A 177 17.58 15.83 3.10
C ASP A 177 17.35 15.48 4.57
N LEU A 178 16.18 14.94 4.89
CA LEU A 178 15.84 14.47 6.25
C LEU A 178 16.33 13.05 6.56
N GLY A 179 17.03 12.40 5.62
CA GLY A 179 17.53 11.04 5.76
C GLY A 179 16.48 9.95 5.50
N PHE A 180 15.34 10.30 4.90
CA PHE A 180 14.26 9.36 4.56
C PHE A 180 14.45 8.77 3.17
N THR A 181 13.73 7.68 2.89
CA THR A 181 13.57 7.20 1.53
C THR A 181 12.41 7.91 0.84
N SER A 182 12.47 8.02 -0.48
CA SER A 182 11.39 8.59 -1.29
C SER A 182 10.95 7.61 -2.35
N THR A 183 9.64 7.54 -2.56
CA THR A 183 9.00 6.81 -3.65
C THR A 183 7.96 7.68 -4.32
N VAL A 184 7.64 7.37 -5.57
CA VAL A 184 6.59 8.06 -6.32
C VAL A 184 5.60 7.04 -6.87
N GLY A 185 4.31 7.28 -6.68
CA GLY A 185 3.22 6.53 -7.29
C GLY A 185 2.74 7.20 -8.57
N ILE A 186 2.38 6.40 -9.57
CA ILE A 186 1.69 6.88 -10.76
C ILE A 186 0.22 6.57 -10.58
N ILE A 187 -0.64 7.60 -10.64
CA ILE A 187 -2.06 7.47 -10.39
C ILE A 187 -2.88 7.42 -11.69
N HIS A 188 -4.02 6.77 -11.60
CA HIS A 188 -5.01 6.72 -12.68
C HIS A 188 -5.76 8.07 -12.78
N ASP A 189 -6.39 8.29 -13.93
CA ASP A 189 -7.36 9.37 -14.04
C ASP A 189 -8.67 9.05 -13.29
N ASN A 190 -9.61 10.00 -13.29
CA ASN A 190 -10.89 9.87 -12.59
C ASN A 190 -11.75 8.68 -13.06
N ASN A 191 -11.41 8.10 -14.22
CA ASN A 191 -12.09 6.92 -14.77
C ASN A 191 -11.33 5.62 -14.49
N GLY A 192 -10.29 5.67 -13.64
CA GLY A 192 -9.43 4.53 -13.36
C GLY A 192 -8.54 4.10 -14.54
N GLN A 193 -8.38 4.97 -15.56
CA GLN A 193 -7.53 4.69 -16.71
C GLN A 193 -6.12 5.21 -16.50
N LEU A 194 -5.14 4.36 -16.77
CA LEU A 194 -3.75 4.77 -16.78
C LEU A 194 -3.44 5.53 -18.06
N LYS A 195 -3.00 6.78 -17.91
CA LYS A 195 -2.46 7.59 -19.00
C LYS A 195 -0.95 7.66 -18.92
N PRO A 196 -0.24 7.65 -20.05
CA PRO A 196 1.19 7.93 -20.05
C PRO A 196 1.45 9.29 -19.40
N LEU A 197 2.52 9.38 -18.64
CA LEU A 197 3.00 10.66 -18.15
C LEU A 197 3.43 11.56 -19.32
N GLY A 198 3.16 12.85 -19.22
CA GLY A 198 3.68 13.85 -20.17
C GLY A 198 5.22 13.94 -20.09
N ASN A 199 5.85 14.57 -21.10
CA ASN A 199 7.31 14.65 -21.17
C ASN A 199 7.95 15.23 -19.90
N ARG A 200 7.33 16.27 -19.34
CA ARG A 200 7.82 16.91 -18.10
C ARG A 200 7.67 16.01 -16.89
N GLU A 201 6.53 15.33 -16.75
CA GLU A 201 6.29 14.37 -15.69
C GLU A 201 7.23 13.17 -15.78
N GLN A 202 7.53 12.70 -17.00
CA GLN A 202 8.51 11.61 -17.20
C GLN A 202 9.91 12.03 -16.78
N SER A 203 10.35 13.25 -17.13
CA SER A 203 11.67 13.77 -16.72
C SER A 203 11.77 13.81 -15.18
N ILE A 204 10.75 14.31 -14.51
CA ILE A 204 10.69 14.37 -13.04
C ILE A 204 10.62 12.98 -12.42
N PHE A 205 9.85 12.07 -13.01
CA PHE A 205 9.81 10.67 -12.55
C PHE A 205 11.21 10.03 -12.59
N GLU A 206 11.95 10.22 -13.69
CA GLU A 206 13.30 9.70 -13.83
C GLU A 206 14.27 10.32 -12.81
N GLU A 207 14.17 11.61 -12.57
CA GLU A 207 14.98 12.33 -11.56
C GLU A 207 14.70 11.81 -10.13
N ILE A 208 13.43 11.61 -9.75
CA ILE A 208 13.07 11.02 -8.45
C ILE A 208 13.58 9.58 -8.33
N MET A 209 13.50 8.78 -9.39
CA MET A 209 14.03 7.41 -9.39
C MET A 209 15.56 7.39 -9.22
N GLU A 210 16.28 8.38 -9.75
CA GLU A 210 17.73 8.55 -9.54
C GLU A 210 18.06 8.89 -8.07
N LEU A 211 17.33 9.79 -7.43
CA LEU A 211 17.47 10.10 -6.01
C LEU A 211 17.27 8.86 -5.13
N GLY A 212 16.33 8.01 -5.51
CA GLY A 212 15.99 6.80 -4.80
C GLY A 212 16.92 5.60 -5.00
N LYS A 213 18.00 5.68 -5.78
CA LYS A 213 18.89 4.53 -6.10
C LYS A 213 19.44 3.77 -4.89
N ARG A 214 19.45 4.36 -3.71
CA ARG A 214 19.86 3.72 -2.44
C ARG A 214 18.72 3.12 -1.64
N SER A 215 17.49 3.22 -2.12
CA SER A 215 16.28 2.82 -1.41
C SER A 215 15.49 1.72 -2.14
N PHE A 216 14.31 1.41 -1.65
CA PHE A 216 13.31 0.51 -2.22
C PHE A 216 12.93 0.80 -3.69
N SER A 217 13.33 1.93 -4.25
CA SER A 217 13.03 2.32 -5.64
C SER A 217 13.57 1.34 -6.69
N ARG A 218 14.63 0.57 -6.40
CA ARG A 218 15.09 -0.51 -7.28
C ARG A 218 14.01 -1.55 -7.61
N PHE A 219 13.03 -1.71 -6.74
CA PHE A 219 11.92 -2.63 -6.96
C PHE A 219 10.76 -2.02 -7.74
N ASN A 220 10.86 -0.76 -8.13
CA ASN A 220 9.82 -0.03 -8.87
C ASN A 220 10.17 0.14 -10.35
N GLU A 221 11.13 -0.61 -10.89
CA GLU A 221 11.54 -0.53 -12.30
C GLU A 221 10.37 -0.74 -13.29
N PHE A 222 9.35 -1.54 -12.91
CA PHE A 222 8.14 -1.70 -13.68
C PHE A 222 7.41 -0.37 -13.94
N GLN A 223 7.57 0.62 -13.05
CA GLN A 223 6.93 1.94 -13.19
C GLN A 223 7.43 2.70 -14.42
N HIS A 224 8.63 2.41 -14.94
CA HIS A 224 9.08 2.98 -16.22
C HIS A 224 8.19 2.58 -17.40
N ASN A 225 7.65 1.34 -17.42
CA ASN A 225 6.69 0.94 -18.43
C ASN A 225 5.34 1.65 -18.22
N VAL A 226 4.89 1.71 -16.98
CA VAL A 226 3.65 2.39 -16.60
C VAL A 226 3.71 3.88 -16.94
N ALA A 227 4.82 4.57 -16.62
CA ALA A 227 5.04 5.98 -16.94
C ALA A 227 4.95 6.27 -18.44
N ARG A 228 5.34 5.32 -19.27
CA ARG A 228 5.28 5.41 -20.74
C ARG A 228 3.99 4.86 -21.34
N GLY A 229 3.01 4.48 -20.51
CA GLY A 229 1.74 3.86 -20.94
C GLY A 229 1.91 2.48 -21.57
N ARG A 230 3.02 1.79 -21.28
CA ARG A 230 3.30 0.45 -21.80
C ARG A 230 2.82 -0.62 -20.85
N GLU A 231 2.34 -1.72 -21.38
CA GLU A 231 2.00 -2.88 -20.59
C GLU A 231 3.27 -3.52 -20.01
N HIS A 232 3.14 -4.00 -18.78
CA HIS A 232 4.19 -4.72 -18.09
C HIS A 232 3.87 -6.22 -18.03
N SER A 233 4.78 -7.07 -18.52
CA SER A 233 4.59 -8.52 -18.49
C SER A 233 5.09 -9.08 -17.17
N TRP A 234 4.18 -9.49 -16.31
CA TRP A 234 4.48 -10.10 -15.00
C TRP A 234 3.30 -10.92 -14.46
N ARG A 235 3.55 -11.69 -13.42
CA ARG A 235 2.51 -12.43 -12.73
C ARG A 235 2.14 -11.79 -11.40
N CYS A 236 0.95 -11.24 -11.33
CA CYS A 236 0.38 -10.76 -10.10
C CYS A 236 0.09 -11.93 -9.14
N ARG A 237 0.69 -11.89 -7.94
CA ARG A 237 0.52 -12.90 -6.90
C ARG A 237 -0.44 -12.44 -5.78
N SER A 238 -1.28 -11.45 -6.06
CA SER A 238 -2.33 -11.03 -5.12
C SER A 238 -3.36 -12.14 -4.89
N GLY A 239 -3.91 -12.17 -3.68
CA GLY A 239 -4.71 -13.29 -3.18
C GLY A 239 -3.86 -14.48 -2.67
N SER A 240 -2.53 -14.46 -2.86
CA SER A 240 -1.64 -15.52 -2.38
C SER A 240 -0.45 -14.98 -1.60
N ARG A 241 0.51 -14.37 -2.32
CA ARG A 241 1.73 -13.82 -1.73
C ARG A 241 1.54 -12.41 -1.18
N TYR A 242 0.59 -11.70 -1.75
CA TYR A 242 0.07 -10.43 -1.26
C TYR A 242 -1.42 -10.60 -0.93
N LEU A 243 -1.85 -10.15 0.24
CA LEU A 243 -3.25 -10.11 0.65
C LEU A 243 -3.64 -8.68 1.03
N TYR A 244 -4.89 -8.34 0.75
CA TYR A 244 -5.53 -7.14 1.25
C TYR A 244 -6.72 -7.57 2.10
N ILE A 245 -6.68 -7.22 3.40
CA ILE A 245 -7.74 -7.56 4.36
C ILE A 245 -8.50 -6.29 4.69
N CYS A 246 -9.73 -6.20 4.21
CA CYS A 246 -10.56 -5.01 4.45
C CYS A 246 -11.10 -4.94 5.90
N GLU A 247 -11.73 -3.85 6.24
CA GLU A 247 -12.36 -3.58 7.54
C GLU A 247 -13.38 -4.65 7.96
N ASN A 248 -14.04 -5.28 7.00
CA ASN A 248 -14.99 -6.37 7.23
C ASN A 248 -14.32 -7.75 7.38
N GLY A 249 -12.97 -7.82 7.33
CA GLY A 249 -12.23 -9.07 7.45
C GLY A 249 -12.27 -9.95 6.21
N LEU A 250 -12.62 -9.39 5.04
CA LEU A 250 -12.60 -10.10 3.78
C LEU A 250 -11.22 -9.98 3.12
N VAL A 251 -10.80 -11.06 2.49
CA VAL A 251 -9.58 -11.13 1.68
C VAL A 251 -9.88 -10.64 0.28
N HIS A 252 -9.11 -9.67 -0.20
CA HIS A 252 -9.17 -9.19 -1.57
C HIS A 252 -7.78 -9.27 -2.24
N TRP A 253 -7.75 -9.17 -3.57
CA TRP A 253 -6.49 -9.13 -4.32
C TRP A 253 -5.66 -7.90 -3.93
N CYS A 254 -6.25 -6.72 -3.97
CA CYS A 254 -5.62 -5.46 -3.56
C CYS A 254 -6.68 -4.37 -3.37
N SER A 255 -6.26 -3.17 -2.98
CA SER A 255 -7.15 -2.02 -2.81
C SER A 255 -7.94 -1.66 -4.08
N GLN A 256 -7.34 -1.83 -5.26
CA GLN A 256 -7.96 -1.55 -6.56
C GLN A 256 -8.90 -2.67 -7.06
N GLN A 257 -8.84 -3.85 -6.46
CA GLN A 257 -9.62 -5.02 -6.84
C GLN A 257 -10.34 -5.61 -5.62
N ARG A 258 -11.08 -4.77 -4.93
CA ARG A 258 -11.97 -5.21 -3.85
C ARG A 258 -13.10 -6.06 -4.43
N GLY A 259 -13.55 -7.06 -3.67
CA GLY A 259 -14.54 -8.05 -4.14
C GLY A 259 -13.93 -9.33 -4.72
N TYR A 260 -12.66 -9.33 -5.10
CA TYR A 260 -11.94 -10.50 -5.60
C TYR A 260 -10.87 -10.96 -4.60
N PRO A 261 -10.91 -12.20 -4.05
CA PRO A 261 -12.02 -13.15 -4.11
C PRO A 261 -13.19 -12.79 -3.18
N GLY A 262 -13.07 -11.83 -2.28
CA GLY A 262 -14.12 -11.39 -1.37
C GLY A 262 -14.53 -12.43 -0.31
N ILE A 263 -13.57 -13.24 0.16
CA ILE A 263 -13.80 -14.37 1.08
C ILE A 263 -13.35 -13.97 2.50
N ALA A 264 -14.12 -14.34 3.52
CA ALA A 264 -13.76 -14.10 4.91
C ALA A 264 -12.39 -14.74 5.24
N LEU A 265 -11.52 -13.98 5.94
CA LEU A 265 -10.16 -14.44 6.28
C LEU A 265 -10.14 -15.78 7.02
N ALA A 266 -11.11 -15.99 7.94
CA ALA A 266 -11.23 -17.26 8.66
C ALA A 266 -11.56 -18.48 7.78
N GLN A 267 -12.09 -18.26 6.59
CA GLN A 267 -12.43 -19.29 5.61
C GLN A 267 -11.42 -19.41 4.47
N TYR A 268 -10.38 -18.54 4.47
CA TYR A 268 -9.44 -18.45 3.37
C TYR A 268 -8.36 -19.54 3.43
N SER A 269 -8.65 -20.68 2.83
CA SER A 269 -7.86 -21.92 2.94
C SER A 269 -6.53 -21.87 2.16
N PRO A 270 -5.59 -22.81 2.45
CA PRO A 270 -4.36 -23.00 1.65
C PRO A 270 -4.64 -23.29 0.17
N GLU A 271 -5.71 -24.04 -0.14
CA GLU A 271 -6.10 -24.39 -1.51
C GLU A 271 -6.56 -23.15 -2.28
N MET A 272 -7.31 -22.25 -1.62
CA MET A 272 -7.71 -20.96 -2.20
C MET A 272 -6.49 -20.11 -2.51
N ARG A 273 -5.51 -20.01 -1.58
CA ARG A 273 -4.25 -19.28 -1.83
C ARG A 273 -3.46 -19.90 -2.99
N HIS A 274 -3.42 -21.22 -3.09
CA HIS A 274 -2.74 -21.91 -4.19
C HIS A 274 -3.42 -21.62 -5.53
N ARG A 275 -4.75 -21.63 -5.58
CA ARG A 275 -5.52 -21.24 -6.76
C ARG A 275 -5.18 -19.80 -7.16
N GLU A 276 -5.20 -18.87 -6.21
CA GLU A 276 -4.89 -17.46 -6.49
C GLU A 276 -3.43 -17.24 -6.93
N TYR A 277 -2.50 -18.06 -6.47
CA TYR A 277 -1.12 -18.04 -6.95
C TYR A 277 -1.01 -18.31 -8.45
N SER A 278 -1.85 -19.20 -8.96
CA SER A 278 -1.86 -19.61 -10.37
C SER A 278 -2.78 -18.76 -11.25
N THR A 279 -3.75 -18.07 -10.66
CA THR A 279 -4.73 -17.26 -11.39
C THR A 279 -4.05 -16.06 -12.07
N VAL A 280 -4.29 -15.91 -13.38
CA VAL A 280 -3.87 -14.75 -14.16
C VAL A 280 -4.84 -13.60 -13.90
N LYS A 281 -4.33 -12.47 -13.37
CA LYS A 281 -5.14 -11.30 -13.07
C LYS A 281 -5.22 -10.41 -14.32
N PHE A 282 -6.43 -10.10 -14.76
CA PHE A 282 -6.69 -9.30 -15.98
C PHE A 282 -6.11 -7.88 -15.92
N CYS A 283 -6.04 -7.30 -14.71
CA CYS A 283 -5.50 -5.96 -14.47
C CYS A 283 -3.96 -5.91 -14.40
N ALA A 284 -3.27 -7.05 -14.35
CA ALA A 284 -1.83 -7.11 -14.14
C ALA A 284 -1.00 -6.31 -15.16
N PRO A 285 -1.29 -6.33 -16.47
CA PRO A 285 -0.46 -5.63 -17.45
C PRO A 285 -0.36 -4.11 -17.24
N ARG A 286 -1.37 -3.50 -16.63
CA ARG A 286 -1.44 -2.04 -16.38
C ARG A 286 -1.50 -1.69 -14.90
N CYS A 287 -1.03 -2.58 -14.04
CA CYS A 287 -1.08 -2.39 -12.59
C CYS A 287 -0.14 -1.27 -12.15
N THR A 288 -0.62 -0.37 -11.31
CA THR A 288 0.15 0.72 -10.67
C THR A 288 0.47 0.45 -9.21
N VAL A 289 -0.03 -0.67 -8.65
CA VAL A 289 0.09 -0.97 -7.22
C VAL A 289 1.48 -1.54 -6.91
N SER A 290 2.39 -0.67 -6.49
CA SER A 290 3.82 -0.99 -6.27
C SER A 290 4.04 -2.13 -5.27
N CYS A 291 3.31 -2.16 -4.17
CA CYS A 291 3.47 -3.20 -3.15
C CYS A 291 3.14 -4.61 -3.67
N VAL A 292 2.18 -4.74 -4.58
CA VAL A 292 1.84 -6.03 -5.21
C VAL A 292 2.92 -6.44 -6.21
N GLN A 293 3.44 -5.49 -6.97
CA GLN A 293 4.55 -5.70 -7.91
C GLN A 293 5.81 -6.17 -7.20
N GLN A 294 6.21 -5.49 -6.12
CA GLN A 294 7.40 -5.82 -5.33
C GLN A 294 7.35 -7.24 -4.78
N VAL A 295 6.17 -7.69 -4.33
CA VAL A 295 5.97 -9.07 -3.90
C VAL A 295 6.06 -10.05 -5.08
N GLY A 296 5.50 -9.68 -6.23
CA GLY A 296 5.52 -10.49 -7.45
C GLY A 296 6.93 -10.77 -7.98
N ILE A 297 7.85 -9.81 -7.87
CA ILE A 297 9.24 -9.93 -8.31
C ILE A 297 9.93 -11.14 -7.66
N LEU A 298 9.66 -11.44 -6.41
CA LEU A 298 10.27 -12.57 -5.68
C LEU A 298 9.90 -13.94 -6.27
N ASP A 299 8.85 -14.00 -7.07
CA ASP A 299 8.36 -15.22 -7.71
C ASP A 299 8.49 -15.21 -9.25
N ASN A 300 9.00 -14.15 -9.87
CA ASN A 300 9.08 -14.02 -11.33
C ASN A 300 9.93 -15.12 -11.99
N TRP A 301 10.95 -15.60 -11.32
CA TRP A 301 11.82 -16.67 -11.80
C TRP A 301 11.17 -18.05 -11.82
N ARG A 302 10.00 -18.22 -11.16
CA ARG A 302 9.32 -19.50 -10.96
C ARG A 302 8.31 -19.86 -12.04
N GLY A 303 8.13 -19.08 -13.05
CA GLY A 303 7.14 -19.40 -14.07
C GLY A 303 7.34 -18.63 -15.37
N PRO A 304 6.80 -19.14 -16.49
CA PRO A 304 6.88 -18.44 -17.76
C PRO A 304 6.21 -17.06 -17.64
N GLN A 305 6.90 -16.04 -18.11
CA GLN A 305 6.43 -14.65 -18.05
C GLN A 305 5.32 -14.34 -19.07
N ASN A 306 5.17 -15.19 -20.10
CA ASN A 306 4.30 -14.97 -21.24
C ASN A 306 3.06 -15.89 -21.20
N LEU A 307 2.16 -15.69 -20.26
CA LEU A 307 0.84 -16.30 -20.31
C LEU A 307 -0.18 -15.27 -20.81
N LYS A 308 -0.87 -15.62 -21.91
CA LYS A 308 -2.08 -14.87 -22.32
C LYS A 308 -3.10 -14.98 -21.19
N PRO A 309 -3.79 -13.88 -20.85
CA PRO A 309 -4.88 -13.95 -19.87
C PRO A 309 -5.93 -14.95 -20.35
N THR A 310 -6.24 -15.92 -19.52
CA THR A 310 -7.44 -16.75 -19.77
C THR A 310 -8.63 -15.85 -19.48
N PRO A 311 -9.61 -15.73 -20.37
CA PRO A 311 -10.83 -14.99 -20.07
C PRO A 311 -11.45 -15.62 -18.81
N MET A 312 -11.48 -14.89 -17.73
CA MET A 312 -12.28 -15.27 -16.57
C MET A 312 -13.74 -15.03 -16.95
N SER A 313 -14.56 -16.07 -16.89
CA SER A 313 -16.01 -15.86 -16.78
C SER A 313 -16.23 -14.92 -15.59
N PRO A 314 -16.99 -13.84 -15.75
CA PRO A 314 -17.32 -13.00 -14.63
C PRO A 314 -18.02 -13.89 -13.60
N THR A 315 -17.40 -14.09 -12.44
CA THR A 315 -18.17 -14.47 -11.26
C THR A 315 -19.25 -13.39 -11.14
N PRO A 316 -20.53 -13.73 -10.92
CA PRO A 316 -21.57 -12.73 -10.82
C PRO A 316 -21.04 -11.65 -9.88
N ALA A 317 -20.90 -10.45 -10.39
CA ALA A 317 -20.46 -9.32 -9.61
C ALA A 317 -21.38 -9.27 -8.40
N ALA A 318 -20.86 -9.50 -7.20
CA ALA A 318 -21.41 -8.79 -6.07
C ALA A 318 -21.37 -7.33 -6.54
N GLU A 319 -22.53 -6.77 -6.82
CA GLU A 319 -22.67 -5.40 -7.28
C GLU A 319 -21.70 -4.54 -6.50
N LEU A 320 -20.77 -3.92 -7.20
CA LEU A 320 -20.01 -2.84 -6.62
C LEU A 320 -21.07 -1.78 -6.28
N VAL A 321 -21.56 -1.82 -5.06
CA VAL A 321 -22.42 -0.77 -4.54
C VAL A 321 -21.50 0.45 -4.50
N GLN A 322 -21.61 1.28 -5.53
CA GLN A 322 -21.09 2.63 -5.47
C GLN A 322 -21.92 3.33 -4.40
N ILE A 323 -21.32 3.50 -3.23
CA ILE A 323 -21.92 4.28 -2.18
C ILE A 323 -21.67 5.74 -2.56
N GLY A 324 -22.74 6.42 -2.94
CA GLY A 324 -22.73 7.87 -3.14
C GLY A 324 -22.34 8.59 -1.84
N PRO A 325 -22.06 9.90 -1.88
CA PRO A 325 -21.61 10.68 -0.73
C PRO A 325 -22.59 10.70 0.47
N ALA A 326 -23.80 10.18 0.33
CA ALA A 326 -24.80 10.07 1.39
C ALA A 326 -25.01 8.63 1.91
N GLY A 327 -24.21 7.64 1.50
CA GLY A 327 -24.33 6.27 2.00
C GLY A 327 -25.50 5.46 1.44
N GLU A 328 -26.21 5.97 0.44
CA GLU A 328 -27.27 5.25 -0.26
C GLU A 328 -26.71 4.54 -1.52
N PRO A 329 -27.16 3.30 -1.81
CA PRO A 329 -26.80 2.62 -3.05
C PRO A 329 -27.40 3.39 -4.24
N LEU A 330 -26.56 3.65 -5.25
CA LEU A 330 -26.99 4.18 -6.56
C LEU A 330 -27.56 3.04 -7.41
#